data_5e10205d9d5d1bcc0f67ac1ddc576120
#
_entry.id   5e10205d9d5d1bcc0f67ac1ddc576120
#
_cell.length_a   1.000
_cell.length_b   1.000
_cell.length_c   1.000
_cell.angle_alpha   90.00
_cell.angle_beta   90.00
_cell.angle_gamma   90.00
#
_symmetry.space_group_name_H-M   'P 1'
#
loop_
_entity.id
_entity.type
_entity.pdbx_description
1 polymer ?
#
loop_
_entity_poly.entity_id
_entity_poly.type
_entity_poly.pdbx_seq_one_letter_code
_entity_poly.pdbx_strand_id
1 'polypeptide(L)'
;DIIVVGTGLAGASAAASFAEMGYNVKAFCYQDSPRRAHSIAAQGGINAAKNYQNDGDSTFRLFYDTIKGGDYRAREANVHRLAEVSGNIIDQCVAQGVPFARDYGGYLDNRSFGGTQVQRTFYAAGQTGQQLLLGAYSSLSRQIGLGKIDMYNRHEMLELVKVDGKARGIIARNLITGELERHSAHAVIIATGGYGNVYFLSTNAMGSNVTAGWKIHKQGALFANPCYVQIHPTCIPVHGTNQSKLTLMSESLRNSGRIWVPKKKEDSEAIRAGKLKPVQIAEEDRDYYLERKYPAFGNLVPRDVASRAAKEVCDAGHGIEANDTNEGVYLDFS
;
A
#
# COMPACT_ATOMS: atom_id res chain seq x y z
N ASP A 1 29.75 -1.13 5.13
CA ASP A 1 28.64 -1.42 6.04
C ASP A 1 27.46 -0.51 5.69
N ILE A 2 26.27 -1.07 5.64
CA ILE A 2 25.01 -0.38 5.34
C ILE A 2 24.00 -0.71 6.43
N ILE A 3 23.28 0.29 6.91
CA ILE A 3 22.10 0.11 7.77
C ILE A 3 20.84 0.27 6.95
N VAL A 4 19.90 -0.67 7.10
CA VAL A 4 18.55 -0.59 6.54
C VAL A 4 17.54 -0.58 7.70
N VAL A 5 16.78 0.50 7.82
CA VAL A 5 15.74 0.65 8.85
C VAL A 5 14.38 0.41 8.21
N GLY A 6 13.69 -0.61 8.69
CA GLY A 6 12.45 -1.12 8.10
C GLY A 6 12.69 -2.32 7.19
N THR A 7 11.88 -3.36 7.36
CA THR A 7 12.03 -4.66 6.69
C THR A 7 10.74 -5.09 5.99
N GLY A 8 9.93 -4.13 5.57
CA GLY A 8 8.85 -4.34 4.60
C GLY A 8 9.44 -4.69 3.23
N LEU A 9 8.60 -4.74 2.20
CA LEU A 9 9.02 -5.13 0.85
C LEU A 9 10.24 -4.33 0.37
N ALA A 10 10.24 -3.01 0.53
CA ALA A 10 11.34 -2.15 0.11
C ALA A 10 12.64 -2.44 0.89
N GLY A 11 12.56 -2.53 2.23
CA GLY A 11 13.73 -2.74 3.08
C GLY A 11 14.31 -4.14 2.96
N ALA A 12 13.47 -5.17 2.90
CA ALA A 12 13.91 -6.55 2.70
C ALA A 12 14.60 -6.73 1.34
N SER A 13 14.03 -6.15 0.27
CA SER A 13 14.63 -6.19 -1.07
C SER A 13 15.95 -5.42 -1.11
N ALA A 14 16.01 -4.22 -0.52
CA ALA A 14 17.24 -3.43 -0.47
C ALA A 14 18.34 -4.14 0.31
N ALA A 15 18.04 -4.67 1.50
CA ALA A 15 19.00 -5.38 2.31
C ALA A 15 19.55 -6.62 1.60
N ALA A 16 18.69 -7.44 0.98
CA ALA A 16 19.10 -8.60 0.21
C ALA A 16 20.00 -8.20 -0.97
N SER A 17 19.60 -7.18 -1.75
CA SER A 17 20.38 -6.71 -2.90
C SER A 17 21.75 -6.17 -2.51
N PHE A 18 21.86 -5.39 -1.42
CA PHE A 18 23.16 -4.92 -0.94
C PHE A 18 24.07 -6.07 -0.49
N ALA A 19 23.51 -7.06 0.19
CA ALA A 19 24.26 -8.23 0.61
C ALA A 19 24.74 -9.06 -0.59
N GLU A 20 23.93 -9.20 -1.64
CA GLU A 20 24.31 -9.84 -2.91
C GLU A 20 25.41 -9.08 -3.64
N MET A 21 25.45 -7.76 -3.54
CA MET A 21 26.54 -6.92 -4.06
C MET A 21 27.82 -6.95 -3.20
N GLY A 22 27.83 -7.70 -2.09
CA GLY A 22 29.01 -7.89 -1.24
C GLY A 22 29.14 -6.91 -0.07
N TYR A 23 28.12 -6.11 0.21
CA TYR A 23 28.10 -5.23 1.39
C TYR A 23 27.70 -5.99 2.65
N ASN A 24 28.25 -5.60 3.80
CA ASN A 24 27.75 -6.02 5.11
C ASN A 24 26.52 -5.16 5.47
N VAL A 25 25.45 -5.79 5.85
CA VAL A 25 24.16 -5.11 6.08
C VAL A 25 23.67 -5.37 7.50
N LYS A 26 23.22 -4.31 8.16
CA LYS A 26 22.46 -4.38 9.41
C LYS A 26 21.02 -3.98 9.12
N ALA A 27 20.07 -4.90 9.29
CA ALA A 27 18.65 -4.68 9.02
C ALA A 27 17.84 -4.59 10.31
N PHE A 28 17.11 -3.49 10.51
CA PHE A 28 16.37 -3.19 11.71
C PHE A 28 14.86 -3.32 11.48
N CYS A 29 14.22 -4.13 12.31
CA CYS A 29 12.79 -4.39 12.29
C CYS A 29 12.14 -3.97 13.60
N TYR A 30 11.16 -3.09 13.55
CA TYR A 30 10.36 -2.70 14.71
C TYR A 30 9.56 -3.88 15.28
N GLN A 31 9.03 -4.72 14.39
CA GLN A 31 8.25 -5.90 14.74
C GLN A 31 9.16 -7.09 15.13
N ASP A 32 8.54 -8.16 15.57
CA ASP A 32 9.21 -9.42 15.87
C ASP A 32 9.65 -10.20 14.61
N SER A 33 9.08 -9.84 13.46
CA SER A 33 9.41 -10.44 12.16
C SER A 33 9.21 -9.46 11.01
N PRO A 34 10.08 -9.46 10.01
CA PRO A 34 9.89 -8.73 8.74
C PRO A 34 8.54 -8.99 8.07
N ARG A 35 7.99 -10.19 8.23
CA ARG A 35 6.71 -10.59 7.64
C ARG A 35 5.49 -9.86 8.21
N ARG A 36 5.64 -9.06 9.28
CA ARG A 36 4.57 -8.23 9.85
C ARG A 36 4.49 -6.82 9.28
N ALA A 37 5.31 -6.50 8.30
CA ALA A 37 5.25 -5.21 7.64
C ALA A 37 3.92 -5.01 6.89
N HIS A 38 3.47 -3.76 6.78
CA HIS A 38 2.20 -3.45 6.10
C HIS A 38 2.14 -3.95 4.64
N SER A 39 3.27 -4.18 4.00
CA SER A 39 3.36 -4.78 2.65
C SER A 39 2.51 -6.06 2.51
N ILE A 40 2.35 -6.84 3.60
CA ILE A 40 1.54 -8.07 3.60
C ILE A 40 0.05 -7.80 3.30
N ALA A 41 -0.44 -6.59 3.56
CA ALA A 41 -1.84 -6.22 3.40
C ALA A 41 -2.21 -5.77 1.98
N ALA A 42 -1.25 -5.58 1.08
CA ALA A 42 -1.52 -5.22 -0.31
C ALA A 42 -2.09 -6.43 -1.06
N GLN A 43 -3.21 -6.23 -1.76
CA GLN A 43 -4.01 -7.34 -2.33
C GLN A 43 -4.20 -7.24 -3.84
N GLY A 44 -4.34 -6.03 -4.37
CA GLY A 44 -4.77 -5.79 -5.75
C GLY A 44 -3.80 -6.24 -6.83
N GLY A 45 -2.54 -5.93 -6.68
CA GLY A 45 -1.50 -6.19 -7.68
C GLY A 45 -0.47 -5.06 -7.76
N ILE A 46 0.50 -5.23 -8.66
CA ILE A 46 1.51 -4.23 -8.98
C ILE A 46 1.55 -3.96 -10.49
N ASN A 47 1.74 -2.69 -10.86
CA ASN A 47 1.79 -2.27 -12.25
C ASN A 47 3.21 -2.35 -12.81
N ALA A 48 3.34 -2.90 -14.03
CA ALA A 48 4.59 -2.90 -14.78
C ALA A 48 4.34 -2.81 -16.28
N ALA A 49 5.18 -2.07 -16.98
CA ALA A 49 5.04 -1.81 -18.41
C ALA A 49 5.64 -2.95 -19.26
N LYS A 50 5.00 -4.13 -19.24
CA LYS A 50 5.43 -5.29 -20.04
C LYS A 50 4.65 -5.44 -21.36
N ASN A 51 3.52 -4.78 -21.50
CA ASN A 51 2.68 -4.79 -22.71
C ASN A 51 2.36 -6.21 -23.23
N TYR A 52 2.09 -7.16 -22.34
CA TYR A 52 1.82 -8.56 -22.72
C TYR A 52 0.54 -8.72 -23.53
N GLN A 53 -0.45 -7.85 -23.33
CA GLN A 53 -1.72 -7.87 -24.07
C GLN A 53 -1.64 -7.09 -25.39
N ASN A 54 -0.51 -6.45 -25.68
CA ASN A 54 -0.35 -5.59 -26.86
C ASN A 54 -1.46 -4.53 -27.02
N ASP A 55 -1.91 -3.97 -25.89
CA ASP A 55 -2.99 -2.98 -25.80
C ASP A 55 -2.47 -1.53 -25.78
N GLY A 56 -1.25 -1.33 -26.25
CA GLY A 56 -0.59 -0.03 -26.36
C GLY A 56 0.05 0.46 -25.06
N ASP A 57 0.33 -0.44 -24.11
CA ASP A 57 1.12 -0.09 -22.93
C ASP A 57 2.61 0.10 -23.28
N SER A 58 3.28 0.93 -22.50
CA SER A 58 4.71 1.23 -22.65
C SER A 58 5.27 1.85 -21.38
N THR A 59 6.61 1.87 -21.26
CA THR A 59 7.31 2.61 -20.22
C THR A 59 6.88 4.08 -20.15
N PHE A 60 6.77 4.74 -21.32
CA PHE A 60 6.34 6.12 -21.36
C PHE A 60 4.87 6.28 -20.90
N ARG A 61 3.98 5.37 -21.29
CA ARG A 61 2.59 5.42 -20.84
C ARG A 61 2.46 5.20 -19.34
N LEU A 62 3.20 4.24 -18.77
CA LEU A 62 3.23 4.05 -17.31
C LEU A 62 3.79 5.27 -16.59
N PHE A 63 4.86 5.88 -17.11
CA PHE A 63 5.41 7.13 -16.62
C PHE A 63 4.37 8.25 -16.64
N TYR A 64 3.74 8.50 -17.79
CA TYR A 64 2.73 9.54 -17.96
C TYR A 64 1.53 9.35 -17.02
N ASP A 65 0.98 8.13 -16.97
CA ASP A 65 -0.17 7.81 -16.11
C ASP A 65 0.16 8.03 -14.63
N THR A 66 1.40 7.69 -14.21
CA THR A 66 1.86 7.88 -12.83
C THR A 66 2.04 9.37 -12.50
N ILE A 67 2.63 10.16 -13.39
CA ILE A 67 2.77 11.62 -13.23
C ILE A 67 1.40 12.28 -13.16
N LYS A 68 0.49 11.93 -14.08
CA LYS A 68 -0.88 12.47 -14.13
C LYS A 68 -1.68 12.08 -12.89
N GLY A 69 -1.61 10.79 -12.47
CA GLY A 69 -2.26 10.31 -11.26
C GLY A 69 -1.73 10.94 -9.99
N GLY A 70 -0.48 11.38 -9.99
CA GLY A 70 0.16 12.18 -8.94
C GLY A 70 -0.05 13.69 -9.08
N ASP A 71 -1.00 14.13 -9.88
CA ASP A 71 -1.36 15.54 -10.07
C ASP A 71 -0.15 16.42 -10.49
N TYR A 72 0.76 15.84 -11.28
CA TYR A 72 2.00 16.47 -11.80
C TYR A 72 2.95 16.97 -10.72
N ARG A 73 2.92 16.43 -9.52
CA ARG A 73 3.74 16.88 -8.38
C ARG A 73 4.95 15.98 -8.10
N ALA A 74 5.01 14.80 -8.69
CA ALA A 74 6.12 13.89 -8.48
C ALA A 74 7.37 14.37 -9.24
N ARG A 75 8.56 13.97 -8.75
CA ARG A 75 9.81 14.21 -9.47
C ARG A 75 9.87 13.27 -10.68
N GLU A 76 9.79 13.83 -11.88
CA GLU A 76 9.69 13.10 -13.15
C GLU A 76 10.80 12.07 -13.35
N ALA A 77 12.06 12.43 -13.08
CA ALA A 77 13.19 11.52 -13.23
C ALA A 77 13.04 10.23 -12.39
N ASN A 78 12.49 10.34 -11.17
CA ASN A 78 12.28 9.18 -10.31
C ASN A 78 11.14 8.28 -10.84
N VAL A 79 10.07 8.90 -11.32
CA VAL A 79 8.93 8.17 -11.90
C VAL A 79 9.30 7.52 -13.21
N HIS A 80 10.07 8.20 -14.07
CA HIS A 80 10.58 7.62 -15.31
C HIS A 80 11.45 6.38 -15.02
N ARG A 81 12.38 6.50 -14.07
CA ARG A 81 13.22 5.36 -13.67
C ARG A 81 12.41 4.19 -13.12
N LEU A 82 11.36 4.47 -12.32
CA LEU A 82 10.44 3.43 -11.84
C LEU A 82 9.78 2.70 -13.01
N ALA A 83 9.29 3.44 -14.01
CA ALA A 83 8.64 2.87 -15.18
C ALA A 83 9.61 2.01 -16.02
N GLU A 84 10.86 2.48 -16.22
CA GLU A 84 11.89 1.71 -16.91
C GLU A 84 12.19 0.35 -16.26
N VAL A 85 12.35 0.33 -14.93
CA VAL A 85 12.76 -0.90 -14.22
C VAL A 85 11.56 -1.81 -13.89
N SER A 86 10.32 -1.34 -14.09
CA SER A 86 9.12 -2.05 -13.65
C SER A 86 9.02 -3.47 -14.18
N GLY A 87 9.35 -3.67 -15.46
CA GLY A 87 9.38 -5.00 -16.07
C GLY A 87 10.37 -5.95 -15.41
N ASN A 88 11.58 -5.47 -15.16
CA ASN A 88 12.64 -6.26 -14.51
C ASN A 88 12.29 -6.63 -13.07
N ILE A 89 11.55 -5.75 -12.37
CA ILE A 89 11.06 -6.03 -11.00
C ILE A 89 10.10 -7.23 -11.01
N ILE A 90 9.19 -7.32 -11.99
CA ILE A 90 8.31 -8.49 -12.14
C ILE A 90 9.15 -9.76 -12.35
N ASP A 91 10.14 -9.73 -13.23
CA ASP A 91 10.99 -10.89 -13.50
C ASP A 91 11.77 -11.31 -12.24
N GLN A 92 12.30 -10.36 -11.49
CA GLN A 92 12.95 -10.62 -10.20
C GLN A 92 11.98 -11.25 -9.19
N CYS A 93 10.76 -10.75 -9.09
CA CYS A 93 9.74 -11.34 -8.21
C CYS A 93 9.39 -12.78 -8.60
N VAL A 94 9.29 -13.07 -9.90
CA VAL A 94 9.08 -14.43 -10.40
C VAL A 94 10.25 -15.33 -10.02
N ALA A 95 11.49 -14.87 -10.20
CA ALA A 95 12.69 -15.60 -9.80
C ALA A 95 12.77 -15.85 -8.28
N GLN A 96 12.19 -14.96 -7.47
CA GLN A 96 12.04 -15.13 -6.01
C GLN A 96 10.90 -16.08 -5.62
N GLY A 97 10.17 -16.66 -6.58
CA GLY A 97 9.10 -17.62 -6.35
C GLY A 97 7.73 -16.99 -6.08
N VAL A 98 7.52 -15.73 -6.43
CA VAL A 98 6.20 -15.10 -6.32
C VAL A 98 5.22 -15.74 -7.30
N PRO A 99 4.12 -16.35 -6.83
CA PRO A 99 3.17 -17.09 -7.67
C PRO A 99 2.14 -16.13 -8.30
N PHE A 100 2.58 -15.28 -9.22
CA PHE A 100 1.66 -14.48 -10.01
C PHE A 100 0.67 -15.36 -10.79
N ALA A 101 -0.52 -14.84 -10.99
CA ALA A 101 -1.52 -15.49 -11.86
C ALA A 101 -0.95 -15.71 -13.25
N ARG A 102 -1.37 -16.80 -13.88
CA ARG A 102 -0.96 -17.18 -15.24
C ARG A 102 -2.19 -17.48 -16.08
N ASP A 103 -2.07 -17.23 -17.37
CA ASP A 103 -3.05 -17.61 -18.38
C ASP A 103 -2.96 -19.12 -18.69
N TYR A 104 -3.83 -19.60 -19.55
CA TYR A 104 -3.85 -21.00 -19.99
C TYR A 104 -2.59 -21.41 -20.77
N GLY A 105 -1.86 -20.47 -21.36
CA GLY A 105 -0.59 -20.69 -22.03
C GLY A 105 0.61 -20.75 -21.08
N GLY A 106 0.39 -20.49 -19.77
CA GLY A 106 1.44 -20.47 -18.75
C GLY A 106 2.19 -19.14 -18.65
N TYR A 107 1.80 -18.13 -19.42
CA TYR A 107 2.36 -16.77 -19.32
C TYR A 107 1.78 -16.02 -18.14
N LEU A 108 2.51 -15.00 -17.64
CA LEU A 108 2.00 -14.15 -16.56
C LEU A 108 0.75 -13.41 -17.03
N ASP A 109 -0.33 -13.60 -16.28
CA ASP A 109 -1.59 -12.87 -16.51
C ASP A 109 -1.50 -11.46 -15.92
N ASN A 110 -2.17 -10.51 -16.57
CA ASN A 110 -2.31 -9.14 -16.10
C ASN A 110 -3.72 -8.61 -16.38
N ARG A 111 -4.10 -7.58 -15.65
CA ARG A 111 -5.44 -6.99 -15.74
C ARG A 111 -5.39 -5.47 -15.66
N SER A 112 -6.45 -4.82 -16.10
CA SER A 112 -6.72 -3.42 -15.78
C SER A 112 -7.16 -3.31 -14.32
N PHE A 113 -6.60 -2.37 -13.58
CA PHE A 113 -6.88 -2.20 -12.17
C PHE A 113 -6.56 -0.78 -11.69
N GLY A 114 -7.35 -0.25 -10.75
CA GLY A 114 -7.07 1.03 -10.12
C GLY A 114 -7.13 2.24 -11.05
N GLY A 115 -8.01 2.20 -12.06
CA GLY A 115 -8.20 3.30 -13.03
C GLY A 115 -7.24 3.27 -14.22
N THR A 116 -6.45 2.19 -14.40
CA THR A 116 -5.64 2.02 -15.61
C THR A 116 -6.52 1.58 -16.80
N GLN A 117 -6.25 2.13 -17.97
CA GLN A 117 -6.99 1.80 -19.21
C GLN A 117 -6.31 0.68 -20.01
N VAL A 118 -5.19 0.15 -19.53
CA VAL A 118 -4.44 -0.95 -20.11
C VAL A 118 -4.23 -2.05 -19.09
N GLN A 119 -3.99 -3.26 -19.56
CA GLN A 119 -3.74 -4.41 -18.72
C GLN A 119 -2.27 -4.48 -18.34
N ARG A 120 -1.90 -3.90 -17.21
CA ARG A 120 -0.51 -3.85 -16.71
C ARG A 120 -0.35 -4.30 -15.26
N THR A 121 -1.42 -4.70 -14.59
CA THR A 121 -1.39 -5.07 -13.18
C THR A 121 -1.18 -6.56 -13.04
N PHE A 122 -0.01 -6.95 -12.54
CA PHE A 122 0.36 -8.33 -12.20
C PHE A 122 -0.10 -8.63 -10.78
N TYR A 123 -0.69 -9.81 -10.55
CA TYR A 123 -1.36 -10.11 -9.30
C TYR A 123 -1.25 -11.59 -8.89
N ALA A 124 -1.35 -11.84 -7.59
CA ALA A 124 -1.62 -13.15 -7.01
C ALA A 124 -2.92 -13.02 -6.22
N ALA A 125 -4.01 -13.61 -6.71
CA ALA A 125 -5.39 -13.35 -6.31
C ALA A 125 -5.59 -13.12 -4.79
N GLY A 126 -5.91 -11.87 -4.39
CA GLY A 126 -6.12 -11.46 -3.01
C GLY A 126 -4.88 -11.43 -2.10
N GLN A 127 -3.73 -11.91 -2.56
CA GLN A 127 -2.52 -12.12 -1.74
C GLN A 127 -1.26 -11.49 -2.33
N THR A 128 -1.37 -10.56 -3.27
CA THR A 128 -0.21 -10.04 -4.00
C THR A 128 0.88 -9.51 -3.07
N GLY A 129 0.53 -8.66 -2.12
CA GLY A 129 1.50 -8.09 -1.17
C GLY A 129 2.13 -9.14 -0.26
N GLN A 130 1.35 -10.11 0.20
CA GLN A 130 1.85 -11.22 1.00
C GLN A 130 2.88 -12.04 0.21
N GLN A 131 2.60 -12.38 -1.03
CA GLN A 131 3.49 -13.20 -1.85
C GLN A 131 4.76 -12.42 -2.24
N LEU A 132 4.64 -11.14 -2.58
CA LEU A 132 5.78 -10.26 -2.82
C LEU A 132 6.69 -10.15 -1.59
N LEU A 133 6.08 -9.95 -0.40
CA LEU A 133 6.85 -9.86 0.84
C LEU A 133 7.55 -11.18 1.18
N LEU A 134 6.88 -12.32 0.97
CA LEU A 134 7.49 -13.65 1.20
C LEU A 134 8.64 -13.92 0.24
N GLY A 135 8.55 -13.52 -1.04
CA GLY A 135 9.64 -13.61 -2.00
C GLY A 135 10.85 -12.78 -1.57
N ALA A 136 10.64 -11.51 -1.21
CA ALA A 136 11.70 -10.65 -0.70
C ALA A 136 12.28 -11.16 0.64
N TYR A 137 11.43 -11.69 1.53
CA TYR A 137 11.86 -12.30 2.79
C TYR A 137 12.70 -13.56 2.58
N SER A 138 12.39 -14.38 1.58
CA SER A 138 13.20 -15.56 1.24
C SER A 138 14.61 -15.14 0.81
N SER A 139 14.73 -14.12 -0.03
CA SER A 139 16.04 -13.55 -0.42
C SER A 139 16.79 -12.97 0.78
N LEU A 140 16.10 -12.21 1.64
CA LEU A 140 16.66 -11.68 2.89
C LEU A 140 17.18 -12.82 3.79
N SER A 141 16.36 -13.84 4.03
CA SER A 141 16.71 -14.97 4.89
C SER A 141 17.90 -15.75 4.38
N ARG A 142 18.03 -15.91 3.06
CA ARG A 142 19.20 -16.50 2.45
C ARG A 142 20.48 -15.73 2.79
N GLN A 143 20.45 -14.39 2.69
CA GLN A 143 21.61 -13.56 3.01
C GLN A 143 21.94 -13.54 4.51
N ILE A 144 20.93 -13.65 5.37
CA ILE A 144 21.11 -13.85 6.82
C ILE A 144 21.81 -15.19 7.07
N GLY A 145 21.34 -16.28 6.45
CA GLY A 145 21.94 -17.60 6.56
C GLY A 145 23.39 -17.68 6.06
N LEU A 146 23.77 -16.81 5.12
CA LEU A 146 25.15 -16.67 4.61
C LEU A 146 26.02 -15.75 5.47
N GLY A 147 25.48 -15.20 6.59
CA GLY A 147 26.21 -14.28 7.45
C GLY A 147 26.52 -12.90 6.85
N LYS A 148 25.75 -12.50 5.82
CA LYS A 148 25.90 -11.21 5.14
C LYS A 148 25.01 -10.12 5.70
N ILE A 149 23.96 -10.51 6.43
CA ILE A 149 23.01 -9.60 7.04
C ILE A 149 22.87 -9.95 8.52
N ASP A 150 23.09 -8.97 9.38
CA ASP A 150 22.71 -9.01 10.80
C ASP A 150 21.28 -8.48 10.94
N MET A 151 20.37 -9.31 11.45
CA MET A 151 18.97 -8.97 11.60
C MET A 151 18.63 -8.59 13.04
N TYR A 152 18.18 -7.35 13.23
CA TYR A 152 17.78 -6.78 14.52
C TYR A 152 16.25 -6.67 14.60
N ASN A 153 15.59 -7.72 15.09
CA ASN A 153 14.13 -7.71 15.32
C ASN A 153 13.82 -7.00 16.66
N ARG A 154 12.64 -6.40 16.77
CA ARG A 154 12.20 -5.63 17.96
C ARG A 154 13.18 -4.52 18.32
N HIS A 155 13.64 -3.80 17.31
CA HIS A 155 14.49 -2.63 17.49
C HIS A 155 13.81 -1.39 16.89
N GLU A 156 13.74 -0.34 17.70
CA GLU A 156 13.22 0.95 17.32
C GLU A 156 14.36 1.94 17.03
N MET A 157 14.38 2.53 15.84
CA MET A 157 15.30 3.63 15.56
C MET A 157 14.87 4.87 16.31
N LEU A 158 15.72 5.37 17.22
CA LEU A 158 15.47 6.56 18.01
C LEU A 158 16.08 7.82 17.39
N GLU A 159 17.27 7.71 16.78
CA GLU A 159 17.98 8.87 16.26
C GLU A 159 18.93 8.50 15.11
N LEU A 160 19.16 9.45 14.21
CA LEU A 160 20.21 9.38 13.18
C LEU A 160 21.51 9.96 13.75
N VAL A 161 22.62 9.25 13.58
CA VAL A 161 23.94 9.76 13.93
C VAL A 161 24.56 10.43 12.72
N LYS A 162 24.89 11.70 12.86
CA LYS A 162 25.62 12.51 11.85
C LYS A 162 27.02 12.84 12.36
N VAL A 163 28.02 12.66 11.49
CA VAL A 163 29.39 13.10 11.71
C VAL A 163 29.82 13.90 10.49
N ASP A 164 30.27 15.12 10.67
CA ASP A 164 30.66 16.04 9.61
C ASP A 164 29.57 16.22 8.52
N GLY A 165 28.32 16.33 8.96
CA GLY A 165 27.18 16.49 8.08
C GLY A 165 26.71 15.22 7.34
N LYS A 166 27.41 14.10 7.51
CA LYS A 166 27.09 12.82 6.85
C LYS A 166 26.40 11.84 7.80
N ALA A 167 25.40 11.10 7.33
CA ALA A 167 24.79 10.00 8.04
C ALA A 167 25.82 8.88 8.27
N ARG A 168 26.09 8.52 9.52
CA ARG A 168 27.13 7.55 9.89
C ARG A 168 26.64 6.43 10.80
N GLY A 169 25.36 6.39 11.10
CA GLY A 169 24.79 5.35 11.93
C GLY A 169 23.46 5.75 12.52
N ILE A 170 22.99 4.94 13.44
CA ILE A 170 21.75 5.16 14.19
C ILE A 170 21.96 4.85 15.69
N ILE A 171 21.10 5.46 16.51
CA ILE A 171 20.81 4.98 17.86
C ILE A 171 19.52 4.18 17.78
N ALA A 172 19.55 2.96 18.24
CA ALA A 172 18.39 2.08 18.32
C ALA A 172 18.09 1.71 19.79
N ARG A 173 16.84 1.42 20.09
CA ARG A 173 16.40 0.83 21.33
C ARG A 173 15.98 -0.60 21.09
N ASN A 174 16.58 -1.52 21.84
CA ASN A 174 16.10 -2.89 21.93
C ASN A 174 14.78 -2.90 22.72
N LEU A 175 13.69 -3.30 22.09
CA LEU A 175 12.35 -3.28 22.69
C LEU A 175 12.12 -4.42 23.68
N ILE A 176 13.04 -5.38 23.78
CA ILE A 176 12.98 -6.49 24.74
C ILE A 176 13.68 -6.10 26.03
N THR A 177 14.92 -5.57 25.94
CA THR A 177 15.76 -5.24 27.10
C THR A 177 15.60 -3.79 27.53
N GLY A 178 15.14 -2.89 26.64
CA GLY A 178 15.11 -1.45 26.87
C GLY A 178 16.47 -0.74 26.65
N GLU A 179 17.52 -1.48 26.34
CA GLU A 179 18.86 -0.94 26.15
C GLU A 179 18.98 -0.06 24.91
N LEU A 180 19.83 0.96 25.00
CA LEU A 180 20.20 1.83 23.90
C LEU A 180 21.47 1.32 23.24
N GLU A 181 21.38 1.08 21.96
CA GLU A 181 22.46 0.55 21.13
C GLU A 181 22.93 1.57 20.09
N ARG A 182 24.22 1.58 19.81
CA ARG A 182 24.86 2.42 18.78
C ARG A 182 25.31 1.55 17.62
N HIS A 183 24.83 1.85 16.44
CA HIS A 183 25.21 1.13 15.24
C HIS A 183 25.79 2.10 14.21
N SER A 184 27.06 1.84 13.82
CA SER A 184 27.76 2.62 12.79
C SER A 184 27.60 2.00 11.42
N ALA A 185 27.60 2.85 10.38
CA ALA A 185 27.61 2.44 8.98
C ALA A 185 28.11 3.58 8.07
N HIS A 186 28.44 3.23 6.83
CA HIS A 186 28.80 4.19 5.79
C HIS A 186 27.59 4.83 5.14
N ALA A 187 26.46 4.14 5.13
CA ALA A 187 25.17 4.63 4.63
C ALA A 187 24.00 4.12 5.51
N VAL A 188 22.95 4.92 5.59
CA VAL A 188 21.70 4.59 6.30
C VAL A 188 20.54 4.73 5.32
N ILE A 189 19.76 3.67 5.17
CA ILE A 189 18.58 3.60 4.32
C ILE A 189 17.35 3.53 5.20
N ILE A 190 16.41 4.43 4.97
CA ILE A 190 15.13 4.47 5.67
C ILE A 190 14.05 3.88 4.75
N ALA A 191 13.53 2.72 5.14
CA ALA A 191 12.50 1.96 4.41
C ALA A 191 11.31 1.63 5.31
N THR A 192 10.90 2.58 6.17
CA THR A 192 9.91 2.40 7.22
C THR A 192 8.45 2.50 6.74
N GLY A 193 8.24 2.60 5.43
CA GLY A 193 6.91 2.65 4.83
C GLY A 193 6.18 3.97 5.09
N GLY A 194 4.86 3.91 5.02
CA GLY A 194 3.99 5.07 5.19
C GLY A 194 3.70 5.40 6.66
N TYR A 195 2.87 6.42 6.87
CA TYR A 195 2.54 6.98 8.18
C TYR A 195 1.02 7.13 8.40
N GLY A 196 0.23 6.20 7.85
CA GLY A 196 -1.24 6.24 7.95
C GLY A 196 -1.77 6.35 9.38
N ASN A 197 -1.06 5.80 10.38
CA ASN A 197 -1.49 5.84 11.78
C ASN A 197 -1.28 7.21 12.47
N VAL A 198 -0.80 8.24 11.77
CA VAL A 198 -0.89 9.64 12.24
C VAL A 198 -2.33 10.16 12.11
N TYR A 199 -3.13 9.52 11.30
CA TYR A 199 -4.53 9.91 11.04
C TYR A 199 -5.49 9.01 11.79
N PHE A 200 -6.64 9.57 12.13
CA PHE A 200 -7.75 8.83 12.72
C PHE A 200 -8.32 7.81 11.71
N LEU A 201 -8.65 6.62 12.18
CA LEU A 201 -9.21 5.52 11.36
C LEU A 201 -8.34 5.10 10.17
N SER A 202 -7.09 4.82 10.41
CA SER A 202 -6.19 4.25 9.40
C SER A 202 -6.50 2.77 9.09
N THR A 203 -6.26 2.36 7.84
CA THR A 203 -6.22 0.94 7.44
C THR A 203 -4.82 0.32 7.54
N ASN A 204 -3.78 1.13 7.85
CA ASN A 204 -2.39 0.69 7.89
C ASN A 204 -2.08 -0.13 9.14
N ALA A 205 -1.08 -1.00 9.05
CA ALA A 205 -0.53 -1.70 10.21
C ALA A 205 -0.04 -0.70 11.27
N MET A 206 -0.14 -1.07 12.54
CA MET A 206 0.17 -0.18 13.68
C MET A 206 1.60 0.38 13.67
N GLY A 207 2.55 -0.33 13.05
CA GLY A 207 3.93 0.15 12.87
C GLY A 207 4.09 1.22 11.76
N SER A 208 3.03 1.53 11.00
CA SER A 208 3.06 2.56 9.97
C SER A 208 2.91 3.95 10.58
N ASN A 209 3.92 4.39 11.29
CA ASN A 209 4.03 5.69 11.93
C ASN A 209 5.22 6.47 11.35
N VAL A 210 5.30 7.77 11.63
CA VAL A 210 6.32 8.64 11.04
C VAL A 210 7.58 8.78 11.92
N THR A 211 7.72 8.02 12.99
CA THR A 211 8.75 8.26 14.00
C THR A 211 10.16 8.35 13.43
N ALA A 212 10.62 7.33 12.69
CA ALA A 212 11.94 7.35 12.06
C ALA A 212 12.06 8.47 11.01
N GLY A 213 11.06 8.60 10.14
CA GLY A 213 11.02 9.66 9.13
C GLY A 213 11.09 11.06 9.74
N TRP A 214 10.34 11.30 10.82
CA TRP A 214 10.38 12.55 11.55
C TRP A 214 11.75 12.85 12.17
N LYS A 215 12.40 11.85 12.77
CA LYS A 215 13.72 11.99 13.37
C LYS A 215 14.78 12.42 12.36
N ILE A 216 14.80 11.80 11.19
CA ILE A 216 15.76 12.18 10.15
C ILE A 216 15.43 13.52 9.51
N HIS A 217 14.13 13.85 9.36
CA HIS A 217 13.70 15.17 8.87
C HIS A 217 14.15 16.30 9.77
N LYS A 218 14.00 16.14 11.07
CA LYS A 218 14.51 17.12 12.05
C LYS A 218 16.03 17.36 11.95
N GLN A 219 16.77 16.39 11.41
CA GLN A 219 18.20 16.49 11.18
C GLN A 219 18.58 17.00 9.79
N GLY A 220 17.61 17.45 8.99
CA GLY A 220 17.81 18.11 7.71
C GLY A 220 17.53 17.24 6.49
N ALA A 221 17.05 16.01 6.64
CA ALA A 221 16.58 15.24 5.48
C ALA A 221 15.32 15.88 4.90
N LEU A 222 15.24 15.98 3.59
CA LEU A 222 14.06 16.51 2.91
C LEU A 222 12.92 15.49 2.97
N PHE A 223 11.71 15.98 3.18
CA PHE A 223 10.49 15.20 3.16
C PHE A 223 9.65 15.66 1.96
N ALA A 224 9.52 14.80 0.96
CA ALA A 224 8.83 15.14 -0.28
C ALA A 224 7.35 14.75 -0.21
N ASN A 225 6.50 15.61 -0.77
CA ASN A 225 5.07 15.37 -0.97
C ASN A 225 4.30 14.89 0.28
N PRO A 226 4.46 15.52 1.47
CA PRO A 226 3.80 15.07 2.70
C PRO A 226 2.27 15.19 2.65
N CYS A 227 1.73 15.98 1.73
CA CYS A 227 0.29 16.15 1.51
C CYS A 227 -0.36 14.96 0.79
N TYR A 228 0.41 14.03 0.23
CA TYR A 228 -0.13 12.86 -0.43
C TYR A 228 -0.49 11.78 0.58
N VAL A 229 -1.75 11.82 1.00
CA VAL A 229 -2.37 10.80 1.84
C VAL A 229 -3.36 10.03 1.00
N GLN A 230 -3.13 8.73 0.82
CA GLN A 230 -4.07 7.87 0.13
C GLN A 230 -5.06 7.27 1.13
N ILE A 231 -6.35 7.48 0.87
CA ILE A 231 -7.43 6.79 1.57
C ILE A 231 -7.77 5.52 0.78
N HIS A 232 -7.91 4.39 1.48
CA HIS A 232 -8.34 3.13 0.86
C HIS A 232 -9.87 3.08 0.87
N PRO A 233 -10.56 3.18 -0.30
CA PRO A 233 -12.02 3.30 -0.35
C PRO A 233 -12.74 1.99 -0.08
N THR A 234 -12.04 0.85 -0.16
CA THR A 234 -12.62 -0.48 0.06
C THR A 234 -12.19 -0.98 1.43
N CYS A 235 -12.95 -0.62 2.45
CA CYS A 235 -12.74 -1.03 3.83
C CYS A 235 -14.10 -1.19 4.54
N ILE A 236 -14.13 -2.03 5.58
CA ILE A 236 -15.28 -2.14 6.45
C ILE A 236 -15.16 -1.07 7.53
N PRO A 237 -16.22 -0.27 7.76
CA PRO A 237 -16.26 0.70 8.84
C PRO A 237 -16.03 0.07 10.22
N VAL A 238 -15.66 0.89 11.19
CA VAL A 238 -15.51 0.44 12.59
C VAL A 238 -16.88 0.11 13.18
N HIS A 239 -17.01 -1.06 13.77
CA HIS A 239 -18.20 -1.48 14.50
C HIS A 239 -17.86 -1.79 15.96
N GLY A 240 -18.68 -1.25 16.86
CA GLY A 240 -18.52 -1.45 18.31
C GLY A 240 -17.29 -0.75 18.89
N THR A 241 -17.02 -1.02 20.16
CA THR A 241 -15.98 -0.33 20.95
C THR A 241 -14.59 -0.97 20.90
N ASN A 242 -14.49 -2.20 20.39
CA ASN A 242 -13.26 -2.98 20.44
C ASN A 242 -12.43 -2.91 19.15
N GLN A 243 -12.97 -2.32 18.09
CA GLN A 243 -12.27 -2.17 16.81
C GLN A 243 -11.60 -0.79 16.76
N SER A 244 -10.29 -0.75 16.74
CA SER A 244 -9.50 0.49 16.80
C SER A 244 -9.17 1.11 15.44
N LYS A 245 -9.46 0.42 14.34
CA LYS A 245 -9.18 0.89 12.99
C LYS A 245 -10.10 0.24 11.95
N LEU A 246 -10.15 0.84 10.75
CA LEU A 246 -10.86 0.29 9.61
C LEU A 246 -10.29 -1.07 9.19
N THR A 247 -11.14 -2.01 8.82
CA THR A 247 -10.72 -3.30 8.25
C THR A 247 -10.51 -3.16 6.75
N LEU A 248 -9.27 -3.33 6.32
CA LEU A 248 -8.91 -3.31 4.90
C LEU A 248 -9.55 -4.49 4.17
N MET A 249 -10.25 -4.20 3.09
CA MET A 249 -10.76 -5.19 2.14
C MET A 249 -10.03 -5.10 0.81
N SER A 250 -10.02 -6.19 0.04
CA SER A 250 -9.41 -6.17 -1.29
C SER A 250 -10.14 -5.20 -2.21
N GLU A 251 -9.40 -4.30 -2.84
CA GLU A 251 -9.97 -3.43 -3.88
C GLU A 251 -10.46 -4.23 -5.10
N SER A 252 -9.94 -5.44 -5.31
CA SER A 252 -10.44 -6.33 -6.37
C SER A 252 -11.92 -6.72 -6.20
N LEU A 253 -12.51 -6.53 -5.02
CA LEU A 253 -13.94 -6.69 -4.82
C LEU A 253 -14.76 -5.73 -5.71
N ARG A 254 -14.20 -4.57 -6.07
CA ARG A 254 -14.85 -3.63 -6.99
C ARG A 254 -14.87 -4.11 -8.45
N ASN A 255 -14.09 -5.13 -8.80
CA ASN A 255 -14.15 -5.76 -10.12
C ASN A 255 -15.40 -6.65 -10.28
N SER A 256 -15.88 -7.21 -9.17
CA SER A 256 -17.01 -8.16 -9.15
C SER A 256 -18.25 -7.57 -8.52
N GLY A 257 -18.12 -6.48 -7.75
CA GLY A 257 -19.22 -5.84 -7.05
C GLY A 257 -19.55 -4.46 -7.58
N ARG A 258 -20.78 -4.02 -7.34
CA ARG A 258 -21.29 -2.69 -7.70
C ARG A 258 -21.48 -1.84 -6.46
N ILE A 259 -21.05 -0.57 -6.51
CA ILE A 259 -21.14 0.36 -5.38
C ILE A 259 -22.39 1.23 -5.55
N TRP A 260 -23.22 1.30 -4.52
CA TRP A 260 -24.46 2.06 -4.56
C TRP A 260 -24.86 2.66 -3.21
N VAL A 261 -25.79 3.59 -3.26
CA VAL A 261 -26.54 4.14 -2.12
C VAL A 261 -28.02 4.21 -2.50
N PRO A 262 -28.96 4.29 -1.52
CA PRO A 262 -30.36 4.57 -1.83
C PRO A 262 -30.53 5.92 -2.55
N LYS A 263 -31.41 5.99 -3.55
CA LYS A 263 -31.75 7.25 -4.23
C LYS A 263 -32.51 8.22 -3.32
N LYS A 264 -33.30 7.69 -2.40
CA LYS A 264 -34.12 8.49 -1.46
C LYS A 264 -33.42 8.55 -0.11
N LYS A 265 -33.36 9.74 0.49
CA LYS A 265 -32.76 9.93 1.83
C LYS A 265 -33.56 9.22 2.91
N GLU A 266 -34.86 9.19 2.75
CA GLU A 266 -35.82 8.52 3.65
C GLU A 266 -35.52 7.02 3.78
N ASP A 267 -35.12 6.39 2.68
CA ASP A 267 -34.66 4.98 2.67
C ASP A 267 -33.36 4.80 3.43
N SER A 268 -32.39 5.70 3.25
CA SER A 268 -31.15 5.70 4.01
C SER A 268 -31.42 5.89 5.52
N GLU A 269 -32.31 6.81 5.89
CA GLU A 269 -32.72 7.02 7.28
C GLU A 269 -33.46 5.80 7.87
N ALA A 270 -34.32 5.17 7.08
CA ALA A 270 -35.03 3.97 7.51
C ALA A 270 -34.07 2.78 7.71
N ILE A 271 -33.02 2.65 6.88
CA ILE A 271 -32.00 1.64 7.04
C ILE A 271 -31.17 1.90 8.31
N ARG A 272 -30.71 3.15 8.52
CA ARG A 272 -29.98 3.55 9.74
C ARG A 272 -30.79 3.30 11.01
N ALA A 273 -32.07 3.53 10.93
CA ALA A 273 -33.02 3.26 12.04
C ALA A 273 -33.38 1.76 12.21
N GLY A 274 -32.83 0.87 11.37
CA GLY A 274 -33.15 -0.56 11.41
C GLY A 274 -34.56 -0.93 10.97
N LYS A 275 -35.30 -0.02 10.34
CA LYS A 275 -36.69 -0.21 9.88
C LYS A 275 -36.76 -0.83 8.47
N LEU A 276 -35.68 -0.70 7.68
CA LEU A 276 -35.58 -1.20 6.32
C LEU A 276 -34.23 -1.93 6.17
N LYS A 277 -34.22 -3.03 5.42
CA LYS A 277 -32.97 -3.73 5.08
C LYS A 277 -32.51 -3.33 3.67
N PRO A 278 -31.19 -3.22 3.40
CA PRO A 278 -30.66 -2.88 2.08
C PRO A 278 -31.19 -3.75 0.95
N VAL A 279 -31.34 -5.05 1.20
CA VAL A 279 -31.88 -6.03 0.24
C VAL A 279 -33.33 -5.73 -0.19
N GLN A 280 -34.09 -4.94 0.57
CA GLN A 280 -35.45 -4.57 0.25
C GLN A 280 -35.54 -3.34 -0.68
N ILE A 281 -34.43 -2.65 -0.94
CA ILE A 281 -34.37 -1.56 -1.91
C ILE A 281 -34.37 -2.14 -3.32
N ALA A 282 -35.39 -1.78 -4.07
CA ALA A 282 -35.49 -2.21 -5.49
C ALA A 282 -34.31 -1.68 -6.33
N GLU A 283 -33.95 -2.37 -7.39
CA GLU A 283 -32.83 -2.02 -8.24
C GLU A 283 -32.96 -0.60 -8.82
N GLU A 284 -34.17 -0.21 -9.23
CA GLU A 284 -34.49 1.12 -9.72
C GLU A 284 -34.34 2.24 -8.69
N ASP A 285 -34.41 1.93 -7.38
CA ASP A 285 -34.21 2.87 -6.30
C ASP A 285 -32.77 2.91 -5.76
N ARG A 286 -31.85 2.19 -6.39
CA ARG A 286 -30.40 2.22 -6.10
C ARG A 286 -29.70 3.25 -6.99
N ASP A 287 -28.86 4.11 -6.42
CA ASP A 287 -27.97 4.99 -7.16
C ASP A 287 -26.56 4.38 -7.23
N TYR A 288 -26.20 3.86 -8.37
CA TYR A 288 -24.84 3.41 -8.70
C TYR A 288 -24.01 4.63 -9.11
N TYR A 289 -23.76 5.50 -8.14
CA TYR A 289 -23.23 6.84 -8.36
C TYR A 289 -21.86 6.90 -9.06
N LEU A 290 -21.00 5.90 -8.90
CA LEU A 290 -19.72 5.82 -9.62
C LEU A 290 -19.94 5.57 -11.10
N GLU A 291 -20.83 4.63 -11.46
CA GLU A 291 -21.16 4.32 -12.84
C GLU A 291 -21.82 5.51 -13.53
N ARG A 292 -22.71 6.20 -12.82
CA ARG A 292 -23.39 7.39 -13.31
C ARG A 292 -22.47 8.59 -13.50
N LYS A 293 -21.57 8.86 -12.54
CA LYS A 293 -20.64 10.00 -12.60
C LYS A 293 -19.45 9.77 -13.50
N TYR A 294 -18.99 8.53 -13.61
CA TYR A 294 -17.74 8.15 -14.30
C TYR A 294 -17.95 6.95 -15.23
N PRO A 295 -18.77 7.06 -16.28
CA PRO A 295 -19.18 5.92 -17.11
C PRO A 295 -18.00 5.19 -17.78
N ALA A 296 -16.88 5.86 -18.02
CA ALA A 296 -15.68 5.24 -18.62
C ALA A 296 -14.96 4.24 -17.69
N PHE A 297 -15.13 4.36 -16.37
CA PHE A 297 -14.44 3.55 -15.36
C PHE A 297 -15.40 2.79 -14.46
N GLY A 298 -16.61 3.32 -14.26
CA GLY A 298 -17.60 2.76 -13.33
C GLY A 298 -17.03 2.56 -11.93
N ASN A 299 -17.21 1.36 -11.40
CA ASN A 299 -16.67 1.00 -10.06
C ASN A 299 -15.14 0.95 -9.97
N LEU A 300 -14.44 0.97 -11.10
CA LEU A 300 -12.98 0.86 -11.18
C LEU A 300 -12.26 2.21 -11.27
N VAL A 301 -12.94 3.31 -10.95
CA VAL A 301 -12.30 4.63 -10.84
C VAL A 301 -11.11 4.60 -9.87
N PRO A 302 -10.11 5.51 -10.03
CA PRO A 302 -9.01 5.66 -9.08
C PRO A 302 -9.50 5.81 -7.64
N ARG A 303 -8.69 5.39 -6.68
CA ARG A 303 -9.06 5.37 -5.25
C ARG A 303 -9.46 6.72 -4.70
N ASP A 304 -8.75 7.76 -5.06
CA ASP A 304 -9.04 9.15 -4.64
C ASP A 304 -10.39 9.63 -5.18
N VAL A 305 -10.71 9.29 -6.43
CA VAL A 305 -12.01 9.58 -7.07
C VAL A 305 -13.14 8.83 -6.35
N ALA A 306 -12.96 7.52 -6.10
CA ALA A 306 -13.96 6.72 -5.38
C ALA A 306 -14.19 7.24 -3.96
N SER A 307 -13.12 7.63 -3.24
CA SER A 307 -13.21 8.15 -1.88
C SER A 307 -13.95 9.49 -1.83
N ARG A 308 -13.63 10.42 -2.73
CA ARG A 308 -14.34 11.71 -2.82
C ARG A 308 -15.81 11.54 -3.17
N ALA A 309 -16.10 10.69 -4.15
CA ALA A 309 -17.48 10.43 -4.56
C ALA A 309 -18.30 9.75 -3.45
N ALA A 310 -17.70 8.83 -2.69
CA ALA A 310 -18.34 8.24 -1.50
C ALA A 310 -18.64 9.31 -0.43
N LYS A 311 -17.64 10.18 -0.16
CA LYS A 311 -17.84 11.29 0.80
C LYS A 311 -18.98 12.22 0.37
N GLU A 312 -19.04 12.59 -0.91
CA GLU A 312 -20.11 13.45 -1.44
C GLU A 312 -21.52 12.86 -1.22
N VAL A 313 -21.73 11.57 -1.49
CA VAL A 313 -23.04 10.94 -1.31
C VAL A 313 -23.37 10.76 0.18
N CYS A 314 -22.38 10.50 1.04
CA CYS A 314 -22.56 10.46 2.48
C CYS A 314 -22.96 11.84 3.03
N ASP A 315 -22.23 12.91 2.68
CA ASP A 315 -22.52 14.29 3.08
C ASP A 315 -23.90 14.76 2.57
N ALA A 316 -24.33 14.23 1.43
CA ALA A 316 -25.68 14.48 0.92
C ALA A 316 -26.78 13.72 1.68
N GLY A 317 -26.45 12.88 2.64
CA GLY A 317 -27.41 12.15 3.50
C GLY A 317 -27.82 10.78 2.96
N HIS A 318 -27.18 10.27 1.91
CA HIS A 318 -27.47 8.94 1.33
C HIS A 318 -26.59 7.83 1.89
N GLY A 319 -25.59 8.15 2.75
CA GLY A 319 -24.68 7.18 3.32
C GLY A 319 -25.33 6.26 4.33
N ILE A 320 -24.61 5.18 4.61
CA ILE A 320 -24.91 4.24 5.69
C ILE A 320 -24.04 4.65 6.87
N GLU A 321 -24.62 4.90 8.01
CA GLU A 321 -23.89 5.07 9.25
C GLU A 321 -23.54 3.71 9.86
N ALA A 322 -22.25 3.47 10.06
CA ALA A 322 -21.79 2.32 10.82
C ALA A 322 -21.78 2.63 12.33
N ASN A 323 -21.46 3.89 12.67
CA ASN A 323 -21.54 4.50 14.00
C ASN A 323 -21.38 6.03 13.87
N ASP A 324 -21.39 6.75 14.99
CA ASP A 324 -21.31 8.22 15.05
C ASP A 324 -20.00 8.81 14.45
N THR A 325 -19.02 8.00 14.13
CA THR A 325 -17.69 8.45 13.71
C THR A 325 -17.32 8.09 12.28
N ASN A 326 -18.10 7.23 11.63
CA ASN A 326 -17.82 6.83 10.25
C ASN A 326 -19.07 6.41 9.49
N GLU A 327 -19.11 6.79 8.23
CA GLU A 327 -20.15 6.48 7.26
C GLU A 327 -19.62 5.56 6.17
N GLY A 328 -20.51 4.94 5.43
CA GLY A 328 -20.17 4.03 4.35
C GLY A 328 -21.20 4.04 3.22
N VAL A 329 -20.91 3.21 2.23
CA VAL A 329 -21.74 2.93 1.07
C VAL A 329 -21.85 1.41 0.88
N TYR A 330 -22.84 0.95 0.13
CA TYR A 330 -22.98 -0.48 -0.15
C TYR A 330 -22.05 -0.94 -1.26
N LEU A 331 -21.52 -2.16 -1.10
CA LEU A 331 -20.87 -2.95 -2.15
C LEU A 331 -21.67 -4.24 -2.31
N ASP A 332 -22.29 -4.41 -3.45
CA ASP A 332 -23.21 -5.50 -3.77
C ASP A 332 -22.58 -6.46 -4.77
N PHE A 333 -22.76 -7.75 -4.56
CA PHE A 333 -22.28 -8.84 -5.40
C PHE A 333 -23.42 -9.67 -6.02
N SER A 334 -24.66 -9.21 -5.91
CA SER A 334 -25.83 -9.90 -6.49
C SER A 334 -25.90 -9.77 -8.02
#